data_378952334efe0c224202905ecabd9831
#
_entry.id   378952334efe0c224202905ecabd9831
#
_cell.length_a   1.000
_cell.length_b   1.000
_cell.length_c   1.000
_cell.angle_alpha   90.00
_cell.angle_beta   90.00
_cell.angle_gamma   90.00
#
_symmetry.space_group_name_H-M   'P 1'
#
loop_
_entity.id
_entity.type
_entity.pdbx_description
1 polymer ?
#
loop_
_entity_poly.entity_id
_entity_poly.type
_entity_poly.pdbx_seq_one_letter_code
_entity_poly.pdbx_strand_id
1 'polypeptide(L)'
;MRFIFAGFGGQGVMLMGQILAYAGMIEGKNVTWMPSYGPEMRGGTANCTVVVEDKEVASPVVDKSEVVVAMNIPSMLKFQNFVEKDGYLFLNESVIDREPDRKDDIHVLKIPCNEIADKLGNLKVANMVMLGAVIGATNVVSKESLFKALEKKLTGKKAQLIDLNIKAIEEGIAISKKQ
;
A
#
# COMPACT_ATOMS: atom_id res chain seq x y z
N MET A 1 -7.80 -9.99 5.99
CA MET A 1 -7.83 -9.04 4.85
C MET A 1 -6.58 -9.24 4.01
N ARG A 2 -6.74 -9.29 2.70
CA ARG A 2 -5.69 -9.58 1.72
C ARG A 2 -5.40 -8.32 0.89
N PHE A 3 -4.13 -8.05 0.66
CA PHE A 3 -3.64 -6.86 -0.03
C PHE A 3 -2.71 -7.24 -1.17
N ILE A 4 -2.80 -6.53 -2.28
CA ILE A 4 -1.82 -6.53 -3.37
C ILE A 4 -1.27 -5.12 -3.49
N PHE A 5 0.03 -4.94 -3.30
CA PHE A 5 0.73 -3.69 -3.58
C PHE A 5 1.52 -3.84 -4.87
N ALA A 6 1.27 -3.01 -5.87
CA ALA A 6 1.88 -3.11 -7.18
C ALA A 6 2.38 -1.76 -7.71
N GLY A 7 3.54 -1.78 -8.37
CA GLY A 7 4.19 -0.59 -8.92
C GLY A 7 5.46 -0.95 -9.68
N PHE A 8 6.26 0.06 -10.02
CA PHE A 8 7.60 -0.15 -10.56
C PHE A 8 8.64 -0.31 -9.44
N GLY A 9 9.77 -0.91 -9.76
CA GLY A 9 10.95 -0.86 -8.91
C GLY A 9 11.30 0.59 -8.55
N GLY A 10 11.51 0.85 -7.25
CA GLY A 10 11.76 2.21 -6.74
C GLY A 10 10.53 2.96 -6.22
N GLN A 11 9.29 2.56 -6.55
CA GLN A 11 8.07 3.17 -5.99
C GLN A 11 7.73 2.71 -4.56
N GLY A 12 8.56 1.85 -3.95
CA GLY A 12 8.46 1.47 -2.54
C GLY A 12 7.31 0.52 -2.19
N VAL A 13 6.75 -0.20 -3.17
CA VAL A 13 5.64 -1.14 -2.95
C VAL A 13 6.00 -2.28 -2.00
N MET A 14 7.25 -2.77 -2.06
CA MET A 14 7.74 -3.79 -1.13
C MET A 14 7.81 -3.26 0.31
N LEU A 15 8.22 -2.01 0.48
CA LEU A 15 8.30 -1.37 1.79
C LEU A 15 6.90 -1.17 2.39
N MET A 16 5.91 -0.76 1.59
CA MET A 16 4.50 -0.68 2.05
C MET A 16 4.03 -2.01 2.62
N GLY A 17 4.21 -3.10 1.86
CA GLY A 17 3.81 -4.43 2.29
C GLY A 17 4.54 -4.88 3.55
N GLN A 18 5.84 -4.62 3.66
CA GLN A 18 6.63 -4.96 4.85
C GLN A 18 6.18 -4.20 6.09
N ILE A 19 5.91 -2.90 5.97
CA ILE A 19 5.45 -2.08 7.11
C ILE A 19 4.07 -2.54 7.57
N LEU A 20 3.14 -2.81 6.64
CA LEU A 20 1.83 -3.36 6.98
C LEU A 20 1.95 -4.71 7.69
N ALA A 21 2.79 -5.61 7.18
CA ALA A 21 3.02 -6.92 7.78
C ALA A 21 3.57 -6.79 9.22
N TYR A 22 4.58 -5.93 9.43
CA TYR A 22 5.11 -5.67 10.77
C TYR A 22 4.08 -5.05 11.71
N ALA A 23 3.25 -4.12 11.23
CA ALA A 23 2.19 -3.53 12.04
C ALA A 23 1.16 -4.58 12.47
N GLY A 24 0.76 -5.47 11.57
CA GLY A 24 -0.12 -6.60 11.90
C GLY A 24 0.49 -7.53 12.95
N MET A 25 1.78 -7.85 12.83
CA MET A 25 2.51 -8.64 13.84
C MET A 25 2.57 -7.95 15.21
N ILE A 26 2.75 -6.63 15.25
CA ILE A 26 2.75 -5.86 16.50
C ILE A 26 1.39 -5.97 17.22
N GLU A 27 0.30 -6.07 16.47
CA GLU A 27 -1.06 -6.27 17.00
C GLU A 27 -1.41 -7.73 17.30
N GLY A 28 -0.45 -8.66 17.15
CA GLY A 28 -0.66 -10.08 17.40
C GLY A 28 -1.49 -10.79 16.33
N LYS A 29 -1.65 -10.19 15.15
CA LYS A 29 -2.37 -10.80 14.04
C LYS A 29 -1.49 -11.81 13.29
N ASN A 30 -2.14 -12.75 12.62
CA ASN A 30 -1.49 -13.68 11.72
C ASN A 30 -1.24 -12.97 10.38
N VAL A 31 0.03 -13.00 9.94
CA VAL A 31 0.48 -12.21 8.80
C VAL A 31 1.31 -13.05 7.85
N THR A 32 1.07 -12.91 6.56
CA THR A 32 2.00 -13.34 5.51
C THR A 32 2.40 -12.17 4.64
N TRP A 33 3.64 -12.16 4.19
CA TRP A 33 4.15 -11.22 3.19
C TRP A 33 4.90 -11.99 2.12
N MET A 34 4.45 -11.87 0.88
CA MET A 34 4.98 -12.60 -0.26
C MET A 34 5.38 -11.63 -1.37
N PRO A 35 6.67 -11.32 -1.54
CA PRO A 35 7.14 -10.51 -2.65
C PRO A 35 7.18 -11.34 -3.94
N SER A 36 6.79 -10.73 -5.06
CA SER A 36 7.01 -11.28 -6.38
C SER A 36 8.28 -10.66 -6.97
N TYR A 37 9.33 -11.47 -7.07
CA TYR A 37 10.59 -11.12 -7.73
C TYR A 37 10.68 -11.88 -9.06
N GLY A 38 10.67 -11.16 -10.17
CA GLY A 38 10.88 -11.73 -11.48
C GLY A 38 11.92 -10.95 -12.28
N PRO A 39 12.46 -11.48 -13.39
CA PRO A 39 13.33 -10.73 -14.32
C PRO A 39 12.65 -9.46 -14.86
N GLU A 40 11.35 -9.35 -14.70
CA GLU A 40 10.52 -8.19 -15.01
C GLU A 40 10.80 -6.96 -14.13
N MET A 41 11.60 -7.05 -13.06
CA MET A 41 11.91 -5.92 -12.16
C MET A 41 12.76 -4.82 -12.81
N ARG A 42 13.42 -5.08 -13.94
CA ARG A 42 14.09 -4.05 -14.74
C ARG A 42 13.15 -3.52 -15.82
N GLY A 43 12.18 -2.66 -15.40
CA GLY A 43 11.17 -2.08 -16.27
C GLY A 43 9.80 -2.77 -16.22
N GLY A 44 9.62 -3.79 -15.36
CA GLY A 44 8.35 -4.48 -15.13
C GLY A 44 7.68 -4.11 -13.81
N THR A 45 6.48 -4.65 -13.56
CA THR A 45 5.71 -4.42 -12.34
C THR A 45 6.27 -5.22 -11.17
N ALA A 46 6.84 -4.54 -10.18
CA ALA A 46 7.14 -5.12 -8.87
C ALA A 46 5.84 -5.21 -8.06
N ASN A 47 5.61 -6.32 -7.37
CA ASN A 47 4.42 -6.44 -6.51
C ASN A 47 4.70 -7.32 -5.29
N CYS A 48 3.89 -7.14 -4.25
CA CYS A 48 3.85 -8.07 -3.13
C CYS A 48 2.40 -8.26 -2.67
N THR A 49 2.13 -9.43 -2.11
CA THR A 49 0.89 -9.72 -1.41
C THR A 49 1.11 -9.69 0.09
N VAL A 50 0.11 -9.21 0.82
CA VAL A 50 0.10 -9.23 2.29
C VAL A 50 -1.24 -9.77 2.74
N VAL A 51 -1.23 -10.69 3.67
CA VAL A 51 -2.43 -11.16 4.37
C VAL A 51 -2.32 -10.74 5.83
N VAL A 52 -3.35 -10.11 6.38
CA VAL A 52 -3.43 -9.72 7.80
C VAL A 52 -4.77 -10.22 8.34
N GLU A 53 -4.76 -11.20 9.24
CA GLU A 53 -5.95 -11.87 9.75
C GLU A 53 -5.84 -12.17 11.25
N ASP A 54 -6.98 -12.20 11.93
CA ASP A 54 -7.04 -12.60 13.34
C ASP A 54 -6.97 -14.13 13.50
N LYS A 55 -7.36 -14.88 12.44
CA LYS A 55 -7.28 -16.34 12.38
C LYS A 55 -6.03 -16.79 11.63
N GLU A 56 -5.67 -18.06 11.78
CA GLU A 56 -4.57 -18.66 11.05
C GLU A 56 -4.76 -18.52 9.53
N VAL A 57 -3.71 -18.07 8.84
CA VAL A 57 -3.74 -17.86 7.39
C VAL A 57 -3.71 -19.21 6.68
N ALA A 58 -4.82 -19.58 6.05
CA ALA A 58 -4.96 -20.88 5.38
C ALA A 58 -4.12 -20.99 4.10
N SER A 59 -3.86 -19.88 3.39
CA SER A 59 -3.03 -19.84 2.20
C SER A 59 -2.38 -18.47 2.01
N PRO A 60 -1.08 -18.41 1.69
CA PRO A 60 -0.41 -17.17 1.31
C PRO A 60 -0.69 -16.76 -0.15
N VAL A 61 -1.26 -17.66 -0.96
CA VAL A 61 -1.58 -17.39 -2.36
C VAL A 61 -2.88 -16.61 -2.43
N VAL A 62 -2.84 -15.49 -3.13
CA VAL A 62 -3.96 -14.55 -3.25
C VAL A 62 -4.40 -14.47 -4.71
N ASP A 63 -5.49 -15.16 -5.04
CA ASP A 63 -6.15 -15.09 -6.36
C ASP A 63 -7.10 -13.90 -6.46
N LYS A 64 -7.68 -13.50 -5.31
CA LYS A 64 -8.53 -12.33 -5.15
C LYS A 64 -8.15 -11.60 -3.87
N SER A 65 -8.32 -10.29 -3.85
CA SER A 65 -7.85 -9.42 -2.77
C SER A 65 -8.92 -8.39 -2.41
N GLU A 66 -9.15 -8.17 -1.15
CA GLU A 66 -10.04 -7.10 -0.69
C GLU A 66 -9.46 -5.72 -0.98
N VAL A 67 -8.13 -5.62 -1.11
CA VAL A 67 -7.45 -4.35 -1.37
C VAL A 67 -6.35 -4.51 -2.43
N VAL A 68 -6.42 -3.73 -3.48
CA VAL A 68 -5.36 -3.59 -4.48
C VAL A 68 -4.87 -2.16 -4.51
N VAL A 69 -3.57 -1.98 -4.48
CA VAL A 69 -2.88 -0.70 -4.60
C VAL A 69 -2.06 -0.68 -5.89
N ALA A 70 -2.33 0.26 -6.77
CA ALA A 70 -1.58 0.47 -7.99
C ALA A 70 -0.87 1.83 -7.98
N MET A 71 0.46 1.80 -8.05
CA MET A 71 1.30 2.99 -8.08
C MET A 71 1.61 3.47 -9.49
N ASN A 72 1.10 2.78 -10.52
CA ASN A 72 1.25 3.15 -11.93
C ASN A 72 0.21 2.45 -12.83
N ILE A 73 0.08 2.89 -14.07
CA ILE A 73 -0.91 2.38 -15.04
C ILE A 73 -0.72 0.87 -15.33
N PRO A 74 0.48 0.34 -15.63
CA PRO A 74 0.63 -1.09 -15.88
C PRO A 74 0.19 -1.97 -14.70
N SER A 75 0.46 -1.53 -13.46
CA SER A 75 0.01 -2.22 -12.25
C SER A 75 -1.51 -2.18 -12.10
N MET A 76 -2.14 -1.03 -12.38
CA MET A 76 -3.60 -0.92 -12.38
C MET A 76 -4.22 -1.91 -13.38
N LEU A 77 -3.77 -1.88 -14.63
CA LEU A 77 -4.30 -2.76 -15.69
C LEU A 77 -4.12 -4.25 -15.36
N LYS A 78 -2.98 -4.61 -14.77
CA LYS A 78 -2.70 -6.00 -14.40
C LYS A 78 -3.56 -6.50 -13.24
N PHE A 79 -3.75 -5.67 -12.20
CA PHE A 79 -4.32 -6.11 -10.93
C PHE A 79 -5.75 -5.65 -10.64
N GLN A 80 -6.36 -4.75 -11.42
CA GLN A 80 -7.73 -4.28 -11.19
C GLN A 80 -8.76 -5.41 -11.08
N ASN A 81 -8.58 -6.50 -11.85
CA ASN A 81 -9.48 -7.65 -11.84
C ASN A 81 -9.25 -8.63 -10.67
N PHE A 82 -8.22 -8.39 -9.86
CA PHE A 82 -7.97 -9.15 -8.63
C PHE A 82 -8.75 -8.60 -7.44
N VAL A 83 -9.31 -7.39 -7.52
CA VAL A 83 -10.15 -6.84 -6.46
C VAL A 83 -11.39 -7.69 -6.29
N GLU A 84 -11.75 -8.06 -5.06
CA GLU A 84 -13.02 -8.70 -4.75
C GLU A 84 -14.20 -7.75 -4.96
N LYS A 85 -15.40 -8.29 -5.09
CA LYS A 85 -16.60 -7.47 -5.08
C LYS A 85 -16.67 -6.70 -3.77
N ASP A 86 -17.06 -5.43 -3.83
CA ASP A 86 -17.10 -4.48 -2.72
C ASP A 86 -15.72 -4.22 -2.06
N GLY A 87 -14.62 -4.64 -2.72
CA GLY A 87 -13.25 -4.36 -2.32
C GLY A 87 -12.75 -2.99 -2.79
N TYR A 88 -11.51 -2.67 -2.46
CA TYR A 88 -10.89 -1.37 -2.71
C TYR A 88 -9.80 -1.44 -3.78
N LEU A 89 -9.83 -0.49 -4.71
CA LEU A 89 -8.77 -0.22 -5.66
C LEU A 89 -8.19 1.18 -5.38
N PHE A 90 -7.00 1.24 -4.81
CA PHE A 90 -6.28 2.49 -4.60
C PHE A 90 -5.38 2.80 -5.78
N LEU A 91 -5.46 4.01 -6.31
CA LEU A 91 -4.71 4.49 -7.46
C LEU A 91 -3.88 5.72 -7.09
N ASN A 92 -2.61 5.73 -7.47
CA ASN A 92 -1.81 6.95 -7.39
C ASN A 92 -2.21 7.89 -8.53
N GLU A 93 -3.15 8.80 -8.25
CA GLU A 93 -3.71 9.76 -9.20
C GLU A 93 -2.65 10.65 -9.85
N SER A 94 -1.54 10.93 -9.15
CA SER A 94 -0.44 11.75 -9.68
C SER A 94 0.21 11.19 -10.94
N VAL A 95 0.06 9.89 -11.23
CA VAL A 95 0.69 9.19 -12.36
C VAL A 95 -0.27 8.27 -13.12
N ILE A 96 -1.49 8.12 -12.63
CA ILE A 96 -2.55 7.34 -13.29
C ILE A 96 -3.63 8.33 -13.73
N ASP A 97 -3.60 8.69 -14.99
CA ASP A 97 -4.44 9.72 -15.63
C ASP A 97 -5.67 9.14 -16.33
N ARG A 98 -5.97 7.85 -16.12
CA ARG A 98 -7.10 7.14 -16.71
C ARG A 98 -7.94 6.40 -15.66
N GLU A 99 -9.21 6.15 -16.02
CA GLU A 99 -10.09 5.31 -15.21
C GLU A 99 -9.71 3.82 -15.33
N PRO A 100 -9.92 3.03 -14.27
CA PRO A 100 -9.85 1.57 -14.37
C PRO A 100 -11.01 1.06 -15.23
N ASP A 101 -10.79 -0.08 -15.91
CA ASP A 101 -11.83 -0.70 -16.72
C ASP A 101 -12.94 -1.30 -15.84
N ARG A 102 -12.60 -1.68 -14.61
CA ARG A 102 -13.53 -2.21 -13.61
C ARG A 102 -13.72 -1.20 -12.47
N LYS A 103 -14.96 -0.73 -12.27
CA LYS A 103 -15.29 0.25 -11.23
C LYS A 103 -16.70 0.10 -10.64
N ASP A 104 -17.59 -0.65 -11.29
CA ASP A 104 -19.01 -0.65 -10.92
C ASP A 104 -19.33 -1.45 -9.66
N ASP A 105 -18.47 -2.43 -9.33
CA ASP A 105 -18.66 -3.36 -8.20
C ASP A 105 -17.51 -3.29 -7.17
N ILE A 106 -16.71 -2.22 -7.20
CA ILE A 106 -15.58 -1.98 -6.29
C ILE A 106 -15.51 -0.50 -5.90
N HIS A 107 -14.80 -0.21 -4.81
CA HIS A 107 -14.52 1.16 -4.38
C HIS A 107 -13.19 1.62 -4.97
N VAL A 108 -13.21 2.62 -5.85
CA VAL A 108 -12.00 3.21 -6.43
C VAL A 108 -11.64 4.48 -5.67
N LEU A 109 -10.46 4.50 -5.05
CA LEU A 109 -9.93 5.66 -4.34
C LEU A 109 -8.70 6.21 -5.08
N LYS A 110 -8.73 7.48 -5.44
CA LYS A 110 -7.67 8.18 -6.16
C LYS A 110 -6.89 9.07 -5.20
N ILE A 111 -5.62 8.78 -4.99
CA ILE A 111 -4.78 9.46 -4.01
C ILE A 111 -3.66 10.22 -4.74
N PRO A 112 -3.56 11.55 -4.61
CA PRO A 112 -2.52 12.35 -5.24
C PRO A 112 -1.19 12.25 -4.46
N CYS A 113 -0.60 11.05 -4.45
CA CYS A 113 0.52 10.71 -3.59
C CYS A 113 1.76 11.57 -3.85
N ASN A 114 2.07 11.87 -5.13
CA ASN A 114 3.26 12.63 -5.46
C ASN A 114 3.11 14.11 -5.08
N GLU A 115 1.93 14.70 -5.29
CA GLU A 115 1.69 16.10 -4.90
C GLU A 115 1.76 16.28 -3.39
N ILE A 116 1.22 15.32 -2.62
CA ILE A 116 1.31 15.34 -1.16
C ILE A 116 2.77 15.18 -0.72
N ALA A 117 3.49 14.22 -1.29
CA ALA A 117 4.89 13.98 -0.97
C ALA A 117 5.79 15.17 -1.35
N ASP A 118 5.51 15.84 -2.47
CA ASP A 118 6.22 17.04 -2.90
C ASP A 118 6.02 18.19 -1.91
N LYS A 119 4.78 18.43 -1.47
CA LYS A 119 4.48 19.42 -0.41
C LYS A 119 5.20 19.14 0.91
N LEU A 120 5.44 17.86 1.20
CA LEU A 120 6.24 17.44 2.36
C LEU A 120 7.75 17.54 2.12
N GLY A 121 8.18 17.91 0.89
CA GLY A 121 9.57 18.13 0.51
C GLY A 121 10.34 16.88 0.10
N ASN A 122 9.69 15.73 -0.10
CA ASN A 122 10.39 14.52 -0.52
C ASN A 122 9.46 13.53 -1.24
N LEU A 123 9.57 13.42 -2.55
CA LEU A 123 8.80 12.50 -3.39
C LEU A 123 8.95 11.03 -2.99
N LYS A 124 10.01 10.65 -2.29
CA LYS A 124 10.25 9.27 -1.85
C LYS A 124 9.24 8.77 -0.81
N VAL A 125 8.46 9.67 -0.17
CA VAL A 125 7.44 9.27 0.80
C VAL A 125 6.04 9.11 0.18
N ALA A 126 5.89 9.20 -1.14
CA ALA A 126 4.61 8.99 -1.83
C ALA A 126 3.99 7.61 -1.52
N ASN A 127 4.82 6.58 -1.36
CA ASN A 127 4.37 5.26 -0.93
C ASN A 127 3.78 5.26 0.49
N MET A 128 4.28 6.11 1.38
CA MET A 128 3.74 6.20 2.75
C MET A 128 2.44 7.00 2.79
N VAL A 129 2.26 7.98 1.91
CA VAL A 129 0.96 8.63 1.68
C VAL A 129 -0.07 7.58 1.26
N MET A 130 0.27 6.76 0.28
CA MET A 130 -0.60 5.67 -0.18
C MET A 130 -0.91 4.67 0.93
N LEU A 131 0.10 4.22 1.68
CA LEU A 131 -0.11 3.30 2.80
C LEU A 131 -1.04 3.91 3.85
N GLY A 132 -0.87 5.19 4.17
CA GLY A 132 -1.77 5.93 5.06
C GLY A 132 -3.21 5.92 4.56
N ALA A 133 -3.43 6.16 3.27
CA ALA A 133 -4.78 6.12 2.67
C ALA A 133 -5.42 4.73 2.79
N VAL A 134 -4.66 3.67 2.54
CA VAL A 134 -5.11 2.28 2.71
C VAL A 134 -5.56 2.04 4.16
N ILE A 135 -4.75 2.42 5.14
CA ILE A 135 -5.07 2.23 6.55
C ILE A 135 -6.25 3.09 6.98
N GLY A 136 -6.33 4.33 6.52
CA GLY A 136 -7.45 5.23 6.83
C GLY A 136 -8.81 4.71 6.34
N ALA A 137 -8.84 4.02 5.21
CA ALA A 137 -10.05 3.42 4.65
C ALA A 137 -10.39 2.05 5.25
N THR A 138 -9.37 1.23 5.56
CA THR A 138 -9.59 -0.18 5.96
C THR A 138 -9.57 -0.41 7.47
N ASN A 139 -8.87 0.44 8.23
CA ASN A 139 -8.62 0.29 9.67
C ASN A 139 -8.08 -1.11 10.05
N VAL A 140 -7.37 -1.79 9.14
CA VAL A 140 -6.87 -3.16 9.35
C VAL A 140 -5.83 -3.25 10.46
N VAL A 141 -5.08 -2.18 10.67
CA VAL A 141 -4.17 -1.97 11.82
C VAL A 141 -4.28 -0.51 12.29
N SER A 142 -3.86 -0.25 13.53
CA SER A 142 -3.81 1.10 14.08
C SER A 142 -2.65 1.91 13.48
N LYS A 143 -2.78 3.24 13.46
CA LYS A 143 -1.68 4.11 13.05
C LYS A 143 -0.47 4.00 13.98
N GLU A 144 -0.70 3.77 15.27
CA GLU A 144 0.34 3.56 16.28
C GLU A 144 1.20 2.34 15.98
N SER A 145 0.58 1.25 15.52
CA SER A 145 1.28 0.03 15.10
C SER A 145 2.09 0.26 13.82
N LEU A 146 1.58 1.07 12.88
CA LEU A 146 2.35 1.50 11.71
C LEU A 146 3.58 2.32 12.07
N PHE A 147 3.46 3.27 13.01
CA PHE A 147 4.59 4.09 13.45
C PHE A 147 5.67 3.24 14.11
N LYS A 148 5.28 2.32 14.99
CA LYS A 148 6.22 1.35 15.57
C LYS A 148 6.88 0.45 14.50
N ALA A 149 6.13 0.06 13.48
CA ALA A 149 6.68 -0.73 12.36
C ALA A 149 7.70 0.08 11.54
N LEU A 150 7.44 1.39 11.31
CA LEU A 150 8.38 2.31 10.67
C LEU A 150 9.68 2.44 11.46
N GLU A 151 9.61 2.68 12.76
CA GLU A 151 10.78 2.80 13.66
C GLU A 151 11.63 1.53 13.60
N LYS A 152 10.97 0.37 13.62
CA LYS A 152 11.66 -0.94 13.52
C LYS A 152 12.31 -1.15 12.16
N LYS A 153 11.75 -0.62 11.08
CA LYS A 153 12.20 -0.83 9.71
C LYS A 153 13.21 0.22 9.25
N LEU A 154 13.05 1.47 9.65
CA LEU A 154 13.91 2.58 9.27
C LEU A 154 14.99 2.81 10.34
N THR A 155 16.09 2.06 10.23
CA THR A 155 17.22 2.12 11.17
C THR A 155 18.42 2.84 10.56
N GLY A 156 19.42 3.19 11.40
CA GLY A 156 20.65 3.84 10.96
C GLY A 156 20.39 5.18 10.28
N LYS A 157 20.99 5.43 9.14
CA LYS A 157 20.82 6.68 8.36
C LYS A 157 19.38 6.95 7.92
N LYS A 158 18.54 5.92 7.85
CA LYS A 158 17.12 6.07 7.46
C LYS A 158 16.25 6.54 8.62
N ALA A 159 16.70 6.44 9.86
CA ALA A 159 15.95 6.88 11.05
C ALA A 159 15.58 8.37 10.98
N GLN A 160 16.42 9.21 10.36
CA GLN A 160 16.13 10.64 10.15
C GLN A 160 14.90 10.91 9.25
N LEU A 161 14.38 9.90 8.56
CA LEU A 161 13.19 10.00 7.71
C LEU A 161 11.91 9.55 8.42
N ILE A 162 11.97 9.07 9.66
CA ILE A 162 10.80 8.53 10.38
C ILE A 162 9.71 9.59 10.50
N ASP A 163 10.03 10.78 11.00
CA ASP A 163 9.05 11.86 11.18
C ASP A 163 8.36 12.26 9.86
N LEU A 164 9.15 12.30 8.78
CA LEU A 164 8.60 12.62 7.46
C LEU A 164 7.66 11.51 6.94
N ASN A 165 8.00 10.26 7.17
CA ASN A 165 7.15 9.12 6.79
C ASN A 165 5.87 9.08 7.65
N ILE A 166 5.95 9.41 8.94
CA ILE A 166 4.78 9.55 9.81
C ILE A 166 3.84 10.62 9.28
N LYS A 167 4.34 11.82 8.95
CA LYS A 167 3.54 12.90 8.35
C LYS A 167 2.88 12.44 7.04
N ALA A 168 3.60 11.73 6.19
CA ALA A 168 3.06 11.20 4.94
C ALA A 168 1.91 10.21 5.17
N ILE A 169 2.03 9.32 6.14
CA ILE A 169 0.95 8.40 6.54
C ILE A 169 -0.25 9.18 7.07
N GLU A 170 -0.04 10.19 7.93
CA GLU A 170 -1.15 10.99 8.48
C GLU A 170 -1.91 11.76 7.39
N GLU A 171 -1.21 12.34 6.41
CA GLU A 171 -1.85 12.96 5.23
C GLU A 171 -2.67 11.95 4.43
N GLY A 172 -2.13 10.75 4.22
CA GLY A 172 -2.84 9.67 3.55
C GLY A 172 -4.12 9.25 4.29
N ILE A 173 -4.05 9.09 5.61
CA ILE A 173 -5.22 8.80 6.45
C ILE A 173 -6.27 9.91 6.34
N ALA A 174 -5.82 11.17 6.37
CA ALA A 174 -6.72 12.31 6.31
C ALA A 174 -7.47 12.42 4.98
N ILE A 175 -6.79 12.10 3.86
CA ILE A 175 -7.42 12.19 2.53
C ILE A 175 -8.39 11.06 2.27
N SER A 176 -8.09 9.83 2.71
CA SER A 176 -9.00 8.68 2.51
C SER A 176 -10.33 8.82 3.25
N LYS A 177 -10.39 9.59 4.34
CA LYS A 177 -11.61 9.86 5.09
C LYS A 177 -12.53 10.89 4.41
N LYS A 178 -12.07 11.56 3.35
CA LYS A 178 -12.83 12.59 2.61
C LYS A 178 -13.41 12.03 1.30
N GLN A 179 -13.06 10.84 0.93
CA GLN A 179 -13.56 10.12 -0.25
C GLN A 179 -14.57 9.04 0.16
#